data_04e29833609acde15c0f9169fe7a4418
#
_entry.id   04e29833609acde15c0f9169fe7a4418
#
_cell.length_a   1.000
_cell.length_b   1.000
_cell.length_c   1.000
_cell.angle_alpha   90.00
_cell.angle_beta   90.00
_cell.angle_gamma   90.00
#
_symmetry.space_group_name_H-M   'P 1'
#
loop_
_entity.id
_entity.type
_entity.pdbx_description
1 polymer ?
#
loop_
_entity_poly.entity_id
_entity_poly.type
_entity_poly.pdbx_seq_one_letter_code
_entity_poly.pdbx_strand_id
1 'polypeptide(L)'
;SWHTPESITESFTADLVELRELIEPAAARLAADRATSDDLTRIEAAYLRMEMAVDDYEAFYVADVDFHLAVLNASHNQLVQRLAGIIGTVLGLSFGLQKQARIPLRESLESHYDVFDGIRQRNRRAAERAMRITIRRGRNTLSQRRTIMRGQTA
;
A
#
# COMPACT_ATOMS: atom_id res chain seq x y z
N SER A 1 -31.32 3.75 6.79
CA SER A 1 -30.96 2.37 6.47
C SER A 1 -29.60 2.07 7.08
N TRP A 2 -29.56 1.15 8.01
CA TRP A 2 -28.34 0.71 8.66
C TRP A 2 -27.61 -0.22 7.70
N HIS A 3 -26.41 0.20 7.26
CA HIS A 3 -25.55 -0.67 6.47
C HIS A 3 -25.03 -1.81 7.37
N THR A 4 -25.03 -3.03 6.86
CA THR A 4 -24.39 -4.14 7.55
C THR A 4 -22.87 -3.93 7.60
N PRO A 5 -22.18 -4.43 8.63
CA PRO A 5 -20.71 -4.30 8.72
C PRO A 5 -19.96 -4.74 7.44
N GLU A 6 -20.47 -5.76 6.76
CA GLU A 6 -19.89 -6.28 5.52
C GLU A 6 -20.06 -5.32 4.33
N SER A 7 -21.22 -4.67 4.20
CA SER A 7 -21.46 -3.70 3.12
C SER A 7 -20.67 -2.40 3.30
N ILE A 8 -20.49 -1.96 4.55
CA ILE A 8 -19.61 -0.83 4.89
C ILE A 8 -18.17 -1.17 4.51
N THR A 9 -17.72 -2.41 4.77
CA THR A 9 -16.34 -2.83 4.55
C THR A 9 -15.99 -2.90 3.07
N GLU A 10 -16.89 -3.36 2.20
CA GLU A 10 -16.63 -3.44 0.75
C GLU A 10 -16.56 -2.07 0.09
N SER A 11 -17.55 -1.22 0.33
CA SER A 11 -17.58 0.15 -0.20
C SER A 11 -16.40 0.97 0.31
N PHE A 12 -16.11 0.87 1.61
CA PHE A 12 -15.03 1.59 2.25
C PHE A 12 -13.64 1.15 1.75
N THR A 13 -13.45 -0.14 1.48
CA THR A 13 -12.20 -0.63 0.89
C THR A 13 -11.99 -0.12 -0.53
N ALA A 14 -13.05 -0.05 -1.34
CA ALA A 14 -12.98 0.52 -2.69
C ALA A 14 -12.63 2.01 -2.66
N ASP A 15 -13.28 2.78 -1.79
CA ASP A 15 -13.02 4.21 -1.60
C ASP A 15 -11.59 4.46 -1.09
N LEU A 16 -11.09 3.60 -0.20
CA LEU A 16 -9.71 3.68 0.28
C LEU A 16 -8.70 3.45 -0.85
N VAL A 17 -8.91 2.42 -1.67
CA VAL A 17 -8.04 2.15 -2.82
C VAL A 17 -8.03 3.34 -3.78
N GLU A 18 -9.20 3.92 -4.05
CA GLU A 18 -9.31 5.12 -4.89
C GLU A 18 -8.53 6.30 -4.29
N LEU A 19 -8.68 6.56 -2.99
CA LEU A 19 -7.93 7.60 -2.28
C LEU A 19 -6.42 7.35 -2.36
N ARG A 20 -5.97 6.12 -2.16
CA ARG A 20 -4.57 5.73 -2.26
C ARG A 20 -4.01 5.96 -3.67
N GLU A 21 -4.77 5.59 -4.71
CA GLU A 21 -4.39 5.83 -6.11
C GLU A 21 -4.24 7.33 -6.45
N LEU A 22 -4.98 8.20 -5.78
CA LEU A 22 -4.87 9.65 -5.95
C LEU A 22 -3.66 10.24 -5.22
N ILE A 23 -3.36 9.77 -4.03
CA ILE A 23 -2.43 10.42 -3.10
C ILE A 23 -1.04 9.79 -3.11
N GLU A 24 -0.95 8.47 -3.01
CA GLU A 24 0.35 7.81 -2.79
C GLU A 24 1.33 7.92 -3.97
N PRO A 25 0.91 7.84 -5.25
CA PRO A 25 1.83 8.10 -6.36
C PRO A 25 2.38 9.53 -6.37
N ALA A 26 1.54 10.51 -6.06
CA ALA A 26 1.98 11.90 -5.93
C ALA A 26 2.94 12.10 -4.75
N ALA A 27 2.67 11.42 -3.63
CA ALA A 27 3.56 11.43 -2.46
C ALA A 27 4.93 10.79 -2.77
N ALA A 28 4.96 9.66 -3.49
CA ALA A 28 6.21 9.03 -3.92
C ALA A 28 7.03 9.96 -4.84
N ARG A 29 6.37 10.67 -5.73
CA ARG A 29 7.01 11.71 -6.56
C ARG A 29 7.62 12.82 -5.72
N LEU A 30 6.90 13.33 -4.72
CA LEU A 30 7.42 14.33 -3.79
C LEU A 30 8.57 13.80 -2.93
N ALA A 31 8.45 12.54 -2.47
CA ALA A 31 9.50 11.88 -1.71
C ALA A 31 10.81 11.77 -2.51
N ALA A 32 10.75 11.52 -3.81
CA ALA A 32 11.94 11.50 -4.66
C ALA A 32 12.70 12.83 -4.62
N ASP A 33 12.00 13.97 -4.48
CA ASP A 33 12.63 15.30 -4.36
C ASP A 33 13.08 15.62 -2.94
N ARG A 34 12.34 15.18 -1.93
CA ARG A 34 12.38 15.74 -0.57
C ARG A 34 12.91 14.80 0.49
N ALA A 35 12.95 13.48 0.22
CA ALA A 35 13.37 12.49 1.22
C ALA A 35 14.76 12.79 1.76
N THR A 36 14.88 12.80 3.08
CA THR A 36 16.14 12.88 3.79
C THR A 36 16.82 11.51 3.83
N SER A 37 18.08 11.46 4.29
CA SER A 37 18.76 10.17 4.53
C SER A 37 18.01 9.30 5.55
N ASP A 38 17.43 9.91 6.58
CA ASP A 38 16.62 9.21 7.57
C ASP A 38 15.34 8.65 6.97
N ASP A 39 14.68 9.39 6.06
CA ASP A 39 13.50 8.89 5.36
C ASP A 39 13.84 7.68 4.49
N LEU A 40 14.94 7.74 3.74
CA LEU A 40 15.41 6.61 2.93
C LEU A 40 15.69 5.38 3.80
N THR A 41 16.33 5.57 4.94
CA THR A 41 16.59 4.49 5.91
C THR A 41 15.30 3.85 6.41
N ARG A 42 14.27 4.65 6.71
CA ARG A 42 12.96 4.14 7.16
C ARG A 42 12.22 3.38 6.07
N ILE A 43 12.22 3.88 4.84
CA ILE A 43 11.59 3.20 3.70
C ILE A 43 12.30 1.87 3.44
N GLU A 44 13.63 1.86 3.40
CA GLU A 44 14.42 0.65 3.21
C GLU A 44 14.19 -0.37 4.32
N ALA A 45 14.17 0.06 5.58
CA ALA A 45 13.93 -0.82 6.72
C ALA A 45 12.54 -1.48 6.65
N ALA A 46 11.51 -0.75 6.23
CA ALA A 46 10.19 -1.32 6.03
C ALA A 46 10.19 -2.34 4.88
N TYR A 47 10.85 -2.04 3.76
CA TYR A 47 11.01 -2.97 2.64
C TYR A 47 11.72 -4.26 3.07
N LEU A 48 12.83 -4.16 3.80
CA LEU A 48 13.58 -5.33 4.27
C LEU A 48 12.74 -6.20 5.22
N ARG A 49 11.90 -5.59 6.07
CA ARG A 49 10.96 -6.35 6.90
C ARG A 49 9.90 -7.08 6.07
N MET A 50 9.42 -6.49 4.96
CA MET A 50 8.53 -7.19 4.03
C MET A 50 9.23 -8.40 3.41
N GLU A 51 10.48 -8.23 2.96
CA GLU A 51 11.28 -9.30 2.36
C GLU A 51 11.49 -10.48 3.33
N MET A 52 11.77 -10.19 4.60
CA MET A 52 11.91 -11.20 5.65
C MET A 52 10.60 -11.88 6.03
N ALA A 53 9.46 -11.26 5.76
CA ALA A 53 8.14 -11.71 6.18
C ALA A 53 7.32 -12.40 5.07
N VAL A 54 7.95 -12.82 3.96
CA VAL A 54 7.23 -13.41 2.81
C VAL A 54 6.46 -14.70 3.13
N ASP A 55 6.81 -15.36 4.19
CA ASP A 55 6.14 -16.58 4.68
C ASP A 55 5.24 -16.32 5.91
N ASP A 56 5.18 -15.07 6.39
CA ASP A 56 4.34 -14.62 7.51
C ASP A 56 3.44 -13.45 7.06
N TYR A 57 2.19 -13.78 6.79
CA TYR A 57 1.24 -12.81 6.22
C TYR A 57 0.99 -11.60 7.14
N GLU A 58 0.90 -11.79 8.45
CA GLU A 58 0.67 -10.69 9.40
C GLU A 58 1.88 -9.77 9.49
N ALA A 59 3.07 -10.35 9.62
CA ALA A 59 4.32 -9.58 9.67
C ALA A 59 4.57 -8.84 8.35
N PHE A 60 4.29 -9.47 7.21
CA PHE A 60 4.39 -8.84 5.89
C PHE A 60 3.46 -7.63 5.80
N TYR A 61 2.21 -7.80 6.20
CA TYR A 61 1.22 -6.74 6.11
C TYR A 61 1.56 -5.53 6.99
N VAL A 62 2.03 -5.76 8.21
CA VAL A 62 2.49 -4.68 9.09
C VAL A 62 3.64 -3.90 8.43
N ALA A 63 4.60 -4.61 7.85
CA ALA A 63 5.73 -3.99 7.14
C ALA A 63 5.29 -3.26 5.86
N ASP A 64 4.29 -3.78 5.13
CA ASP A 64 3.68 -3.14 3.96
C ASP A 64 3.04 -1.80 4.34
N VAL A 65 2.25 -1.77 5.41
CA VAL A 65 1.67 -0.52 5.93
C VAL A 65 2.77 0.46 6.31
N ASP A 66 3.78 0.03 7.05
CA ASP A 66 4.90 0.88 7.45
C ASP A 66 5.65 1.44 6.24
N PHE A 67 5.80 0.66 5.17
CA PHE A 67 6.42 1.12 3.93
C PHE A 67 5.63 2.26 3.30
N HIS A 68 4.33 2.09 3.12
CA HIS A 68 3.47 3.13 2.55
C HIS A 68 3.46 4.40 3.41
N LEU A 69 3.38 4.26 4.73
CA LEU A 69 3.43 5.40 5.65
C LEU A 69 4.79 6.12 5.60
N ALA A 70 5.89 5.38 5.49
CA ALA A 70 7.22 5.97 5.35
C ALA A 70 7.34 6.81 4.07
N VAL A 71 6.81 6.33 2.94
CA VAL A 71 6.78 7.08 1.67
C VAL A 71 5.92 8.34 1.79
N LEU A 72 4.73 8.25 2.38
CA LEU A 72 3.85 9.40 2.61
C LEU A 72 4.54 10.46 3.48
N ASN A 73 5.20 10.05 4.54
CA ASN A 73 5.94 10.96 5.43
C ASN A 73 7.15 11.60 4.73
N ALA A 74 7.85 10.85 3.88
CA ALA A 74 8.99 11.34 3.10
C ALA A 74 8.62 12.38 2.04
N SER A 75 7.33 12.56 1.75
CA SER A 75 6.84 13.64 0.89
C SER A 75 7.08 15.03 1.48
N HIS A 76 7.28 15.15 2.81
CA HIS A 76 7.41 16.41 3.56
C HIS A 76 6.30 17.42 3.21
N ASN A 77 5.11 16.92 2.89
CA ASN A 77 3.89 17.69 2.79
C ASN A 77 3.04 17.46 4.03
N GLN A 78 2.82 18.50 4.84
CA GLN A 78 2.14 18.38 6.13
C GLN A 78 0.73 17.79 6.02
N LEU A 79 0.00 18.07 4.95
CA LEU A 79 -1.34 17.53 4.75
C LEU A 79 -1.29 16.05 4.35
N VAL A 80 -0.36 15.67 3.48
CA VAL A 80 -0.12 14.25 3.13
C VAL A 80 0.30 13.46 4.37
N GLN A 81 1.17 14.02 5.23
CA GLN A 81 1.59 13.39 6.47
C GLN A 81 0.43 13.17 7.45
N ARG A 82 -0.54 14.09 7.51
CA ARG A 82 -1.77 13.91 8.30
C ARG A 82 -2.67 12.83 7.73
N LEU A 83 -2.78 12.76 6.40
CA LEU A 83 -3.52 11.69 5.73
C LEU A 83 -2.87 10.32 5.92
N ALA A 84 -1.55 10.25 6.08
CA ALA A 84 -0.84 9.01 6.37
C ALA A 84 -1.38 8.31 7.61
N GLY A 85 -1.66 9.04 8.69
CA GLY A 85 -2.26 8.48 9.90
C GLY A 85 -3.64 7.86 9.65
N ILE A 86 -4.48 8.52 8.87
CA ILE A 86 -5.81 8.02 8.49
C ILE A 86 -5.68 6.77 7.62
N ILE A 87 -4.84 6.81 6.59
CA ILE A 87 -4.57 5.69 5.68
C ILE A 87 -4.06 4.47 6.46
N GLY A 88 -3.12 4.66 7.39
CA GLY A 88 -2.59 3.60 8.23
C GLY A 88 -3.65 2.92 9.09
N THR A 89 -4.53 3.71 9.71
CA THR A 89 -5.64 3.18 10.52
C THR A 89 -6.59 2.35 9.66
N VAL A 90 -6.94 2.84 8.49
CA VAL A 90 -7.90 2.16 7.60
C VAL A 90 -7.28 0.92 6.95
N LEU A 91 -6.01 0.96 6.59
CA LEU A 91 -5.28 -0.23 6.13
C LEU A 91 -5.29 -1.32 7.20
N GLY A 92 -5.06 -0.95 8.46
CA GLY A 92 -5.15 -1.88 9.59
C GLY A 92 -6.52 -2.56 9.72
N LEU A 93 -7.59 -1.81 9.52
CA LEU A 93 -8.96 -2.36 9.55
C LEU A 93 -9.26 -3.30 8.37
N SER A 94 -8.68 -3.07 7.20
CA SER A 94 -8.87 -3.92 6.01
C SER A 94 -8.01 -5.18 6.00
N PHE A 95 -7.09 -5.34 6.94
CA PHE A 95 -6.17 -6.48 7.04
C PHE A 95 -6.88 -7.84 7.10
N GLY A 96 -7.94 -7.96 7.90
CA GLY A 96 -8.70 -9.20 8.03
C GLY A 96 -9.31 -9.68 6.71
N LEU A 97 -9.71 -8.77 5.84
CA LEU A 97 -10.25 -9.07 4.51
C LEU A 97 -9.17 -9.55 3.55
N GLN A 98 -7.99 -8.96 3.62
CA GLN A 98 -6.86 -9.33 2.76
C GLN A 98 -6.25 -10.68 3.16
N LYS A 99 -6.25 -11.02 4.44
CA LYS A 99 -5.79 -12.32 4.95
C LYS A 99 -6.52 -13.49 4.31
N GLN A 100 -7.83 -13.35 4.07
CA GLN A 100 -8.63 -14.38 3.39
C GLN A 100 -8.26 -14.50 1.90
N ALA A 101 -7.63 -13.50 1.35
CA ALA A 101 -7.34 -13.43 -0.08
C ALA A 101 -6.08 -14.20 -0.53
N ARG A 102 -5.17 -14.65 0.33
CA ARG A 102 -3.93 -15.39 0.03
C ARG A 102 -3.16 -14.85 -1.18
N ILE A 103 -2.79 -13.57 -1.13
CA ILE A 103 -2.03 -12.90 -2.18
C ILE A 103 -0.60 -13.45 -2.21
N PRO A 104 -0.01 -13.72 -3.38
CA PRO A 104 1.41 -14.06 -3.48
C PRO A 104 2.28 -12.89 -3.01
N LEU A 105 2.82 -12.96 -1.80
CA LEU A 105 3.54 -11.86 -1.16
C LEU A 105 4.84 -11.52 -1.90
N ARG A 106 5.50 -12.53 -2.50
CA ARG A 106 6.74 -12.32 -3.27
C ARG A 106 6.54 -11.43 -4.49
N GLU A 107 5.41 -11.53 -5.16
CA GLU A 107 5.11 -10.68 -6.35
C GLU A 107 4.94 -9.20 -5.98
N SER A 108 4.56 -8.92 -4.73
CA SER A 108 4.43 -7.57 -4.22
C SER A 108 5.79 -6.90 -3.98
N LEU A 109 6.84 -7.66 -3.63
CA LEU A 109 8.14 -7.12 -3.26
C LEU A 109 8.80 -6.33 -4.39
N GLU A 110 8.73 -6.83 -5.62
CA GLU A 110 9.38 -6.18 -6.77
C GLU A 110 8.88 -4.75 -6.97
N SER A 111 7.56 -4.55 -6.96
CA SER A 111 6.99 -3.22 -7.14
C SER A 111 7.29 -2.26 -5.98
N HIS A 112 7.38 -2.77 -4.75
CA HIS A 112 7.81 -1.96 -3.60
C HIS A 112 9.28 -1.58 -3.68
N TYR A 113 10.14 -2.50 -4.14
CA TYR A 113 11.53 -2.17 -4.40
C TYR A 113 11.67 -1.07 -5.44
N ASP A 114 10.91 -1.13 -6.53
CA ASP A 114 10.93 -0.11 -7.58
C ASP A 114 10.52 1.27 -7.05
N VAL A 115 9.58 1.33 -6.10
CA VAL A 115 9.24 2.59 -5.42
C VAL A 115 10.43 3.13 -4.63
N PHE A 116 11.02 2.29 -3.80
CA PHE A 116 12.19 2.66 -2.99
C PHE A 116 13.35 3.12 -3.87
N ASP A 117 13.67 2.35 -4.90
CA ASP A 117 14.77 2.67 -5.81
C ASP A 117 14.54 3.97 -6.58
N GLY A 118 13.31 4.21 -7.05
CA GLY A 118 12.93 5.48 -7.68
C GLY A 118 13.13 6.69 -6.76
N ILE A 119 12.74 6.56 -5.48
CA ILE A 119 12.94 7.61 -4.47
C ILE A 119 14.44 7.79 -4.18
N ARG A 120 15.17 6.73 -3.97
CA ARG A 120 16.61 6.74 -3.69
C ARG A 120 17.41 7.37 -4.81
N GLN A 121 17.07 7.08 -6.05
CA GLN A 121 17.70 7.64 -7.24
C GLN A 121 17.20 9.05 -7.61
N ARG A 122 16.32 9.64 -6.81
CA ARG A 122 15.73 10.96 -7.09
C ARG A 122 14.96 11.00 -8.43
N ASN A 123 14.45 9.85 -8.87
CA ASN A 123 13.69 9.75 -10.11
C ASN A 123 12.19 9.87 -9.83
N ARG A 124 11.66 11.09 -9.94
CA ARG A 124 10.26 11.44 -9.66
C ARG A 124 9.26 10.59 -10.45
N ARG A 125 9.51 10.41 -11.75
CA ARG A 125 8.60 9.68 -12.64
C ARG A 125 8.62 8.18 -12.36
N ALA A 126 9.79 7.63 -12.07
CA ALA A 126 9.93 6.22 -11.72
C ALA A 126 9.23 5.92 -10.40
N ALA A 127 9.44 6.72 -9.36
CA ALA A 127 8.81 6.58 -8.05
C ALA A 127 7.26 6.66 -8.15
N GLU A 128 6.73 7.64 -8.86
CA GLU A 128 5.30 7.82 -9.08
C GLU A 128 4.67 6.62 -9.79
N ARG A 129 5.29 6.18 -10.90
CA ARG A 129 4.81 5.05 -11.69
C ARG A 129 4.85 3.74 -10.89
N ALA A 130 5.94 3.47 -10.19
CA ALA A 130 6.11 2.28 -9.38
C ALA A 130 5.05 2.21 -8.27
N MET A 131 4.78 3.32 -7.57
CA MET A 131 3.73 3.37 -6.54
C MET A 131 2.35 3.10 -7.14
N ARG A 132 2.04 3.67 -8.29
CA ARG A 132 0.78 3.43 -9.00
C ARG A 132 0.59 1.95 -9.35
N ILE A 133 1.64 1.28 -9.83
CA ILE A 133 1.64 -0.16 -10.13
C ILE A 133 1.41 -0.96 -8.85
N THR A 134 2.10 -0.61 -7.77
CA THR A 134 1.99 -1.29 -6.46
C THR A 134 0.54 -1.30 -5.95
N ILE A 135 -0.12 -0.14 -5.97
CA ILE A 135 -1.51 -0.02 -5.50
C ILE A 135 -2.48 -0.78 -6.43
N ARG A 136 -2.29 -0.69 -7.74
CA ARG A 136 -3.14 -1.39 -8.72
C ARG A 136 -3.02 -2.90 -8.66
N ARG A 137 -1.83 -3.43 -8.42
CA ARG A 137 -1.62 -4.87 -8.21
C ARG A 137 -2.42 -5.37 -7.00
N GLY A 138 -2.36 -4.67 -5.88
CA GLY A 138 -3.16 -4.97 -4.69
C GLY A 138 -4.66 -4.97 -4.98
N ARG A 139 -5.17 -3.97 -5.73
CA ARG A 139 -6.58 -3.89 -6.13
C ARG A 139 -7.01 -5.06 -7.00
N ASN A 140 -6.24 -5.40 -8.02
CA ASN A 140 -6.59 -6.45 -8.98
C ASN A 140 -6.68 -7.82 -8.31
N THR A 141 -5.79 -8.09 -7.37
CA THR A 141 -5.82 -9.34 -6.60
C THR A 141 -7.08 -9.45 -5.74
N LEU A 142 -7.55 -8.36 -5.15
CA LEU A 142 -8.81 -8.33 -4.40
C LEU A 142 -10.04 -8.52 -5.32
N SER A 143 -10.05 -7.96 -6.51
CA SER A 143 -11.19 -8.05 -7.44
C SER A 143 -11.29 -9.40 -8.14
N GLN A 144 -10.20 -10.05 -8.53
CA GLN A 144 -10.20 -11.36 -9.17
C GLN A 144 -10.80 -12.44 -8.28
N ARG A 145 -10.62 -12.37 -6.96
CA ARG A 145 -11.22 -13.32 -6.02
C ARG A 145 -12.71 -13.14 -5.83
N ARG A 146 -13.23 -11.92 -5.95
CA ARG A 146 -14.67 -11.68 -5.93
C ARG A 146 -15.38 -12.49 -7.03
N THR A 147 -14.76 -12.61 -8.19
CA THR A 147 -15.31 -13.38 -9.33
C THR A 147 -15.30 -14.88 -9.04
N ILE A 148 -14.23 -15.40 -8.43
CA ILE A 148 -14.10 -16.82 -8.11
C ILE A 148 -15.10 -17.23 -7.00
N MET A 149 -15.24 -16.45 -5.94
CA MET A 149 -16.15 -16.76 -4.84
C MET A 149 -17.64 -16.67 -5.26
N ARG A 150 -18.00 -15.74 -6.16
CA ARG A 150 -19.37 -15.67 -6.72
C ARG A 150 -19.68 -16.81 -7.68
N GLY A 151 -18.68 -17.38 -8.34
CA GLY A 151 -18.84 -18.52 -9.24
C GLY A 151 -18.93 -19.88 -8.52
N GLN A 152 -18.61 -19.97 -7.22
CA GLN A 152 -18.71 -21.20 -6.42
C GLN A 152 -20.01 -21.31 -5.63
N THR A 153 -20.84 -20.28 -5.62
CA THR A 153 -22.16 -20.26 -4.95
C THR A 153 -23.34 -20.37 -5.92
N ALA A 154 -23.10 -20.65 -7.18
CA ALA A 154 -24.06 -21.02 -8.21
C ALA A 154 -23.84 -22.46 -8.62
#